data_975b70d68a150d7de4b4462244db444e
#
_entry.id   975b70d68a150d7de4b4462244db444e
#
_cell.length_a   1.000
_cell.length_b   1.000
_cell.length_c   1.000
_cell.angle_alpha   90.00
_cell.angle_beta   90.00
_cell.angle_gamma   90.00
#
_symmetry.space_group_name_H-M   'P 1'
#
loop_
_entity.id
_entity.type
_entity.pdbx_description
1 polymer ?
#
loop_
_entity_poly.entity_id
_entity_poly.type
_entity_poly.pdbx_seq_one_letter_code
_entity_poly.pdbx_strand_id
1 'polypeptide(L)'
;MFTPEETDLYSKSWDKSCDTTRKLFDYVTKLQPHDTTKTLSLNEARNCIIAMSKPMGEAVQLIEMNLKNIKDVKDQCKIYDADIRRFQAELQFKGFERKICQLDYPMTVCAGDKCKRYVNVGKSRERETIYPTICHDHCYLSGVPVETTNNDQLYHCDAMTGGNCNNCGCNYRFHMHITYTTTLEEKVFLSDDAQRKINEKSSMKGKKQAFIDELTKRIEEYEEEKKYIFECASHFGVFLKQNALIPFNDSFSEYLDMLIRDEEAKKSAIRDYRRIVQLRKDKDTYEQKKRIIEENIRSSSRGKRIQTYISIEKIYKMREELCSLPHNGRTLREALGTSKNNEFVITLHNLVFTHNFSVDLSSC
;
A
#
# COMPACT_ATOMS: atom_id res chain seq x y z
N MET A 1 -19.02 54.33 -8.83
CA MET A 1 -20.28 54.54 -8.06
C MET A 1 -21.34 53.75 -8.77
N PHE A 2 -22.13 52.97 -8.03
CA PHE A 2 -23.26 52.25 -8.66
C PHE A 2 -24.39 53.22 -8.95
N THR A 3 -25.10 52.93 -10.04
CA THR A 3 -26.33 53.65 -10.36
C THR A 3 -27.43 53.32 -9.35
N PRO A 4 -28.46 54.14 -9.19
CA PRO A 4 -29.61 53.83 -8.28
C PRO A 4 -30.27 52.49 -8.64
N GLU A 5 -30.35 52.12 -9.91
CA GLU A 5 -30.94 50.88 -10.41
C GLU A 5 -30.05 49.67 -10.06
N GLU A 6 -28.73 49.78 -10.19
CA GLU A 6 -27.78 48.77 -9.78
C GLU A 6 -27.79 48.57 -8.24
N THR A 7 -27.90 49.65 -7.50
CA THR A 7 -27.98 49.60 -6.05
C THR A 7 -29.26 48.86 -5.57
N ASP A 8 -30.41 49.12 -6.20
CA ASP A 8 -31.65 48.39 -5.93
C ASP A 8 -31.57 46.92 -6.29
N LEU A 9 -30.96 46.59 -7.45
CA LEU A 9 -30.76 45.23 -7.88
C LEU A 9 -29.85 44.44 -6.91
N TYR A 10 -28.71 45.02 -6.50
CA TYR A 10 -27.81 44.39 -5.56
C TYR A 10 -28.39 44.26 -4.15
N SER A 11 -29.16 45.26 -3.69
CA SER A 11 -29.88 45.17 -2.43
C SER A 11 -30.88 44.01 -2.41
N LYS A 12 -31.70 43.87 -3.46
CA LYS A 12 -32.64 42.75 -3.59
C LYS A 12 -31.94 41.39 -3.68
N SER A 13 -30.85 41.34 -4.37
CA SER A 13 -30.00 40.12 -4.46
C SER A 13 -29.42 39.75 -3.10
N TRP A 14 -28.94 40.74 -2.33
CA TRP A 14 -28.45 40.55 -0.98
C TRP A 14 -29.55 40.04 -0.04
N ASP A 15 -30.71 40.67 0.00
CA ASP A 15 -31.84 40.26 0.80
C ASP A 15 -32.27 38.83 0.52
N LYS A 16 -32.35 38.48 -0.80
CA LYS A 16 -32.62 37.10 -1.20
C LYS A 16 -31.58 36.10 -0.73
N SER A 17 -30.31 36.48 -0.77
CA SER A 17 -29.20 35.63 -0.30
C SER A 17 -29.27 35.45 1.23
N CYS A 18 -29.55 36.53 1.97
CA CYS A 18 -29.74 36.49 3.42
C CYS A 18 -30.91 35.59 3.82
N ASP A 19 -32.05 35.70 3.16
CA ASP A 19 -33.20 34.85 3.40
C ASP A 19 -32.96 33.39 3.08
N THR A 20 -32.28 33.12 1.99
CA THR A 20 -31.92 31.75 1.57
C THR A 20 -30.95 31.14 2.60
N THR A 21 -29.96 31.91 3.03
CA THR A 21 -28.98 31.48 4.04
C THR A 21 -29.69 31.22 5.39
N ARG A 22 -30.61 32.10 5.80
CA ARG A 22 -31.40 31.89 7.03
C ARG A 22 -32.22 30.59 6.94
N LYS A 23 -32.89 30.34 5.82
CA LYS A 23 -33.63 29.07 5.57
C LYS A 23 -32.72 27.84 5.64
N LEU A 24 -31.51 27.96 5.11
CA LEU A 24 -30.52 26.90 5.21
C LEU A 24 -30.12 26.61 6.65
N PHE A 25 -29.83 27.66 7.45
CA PHE A 25 -29.52 27.48 8.88
C PHE A 25 -30.71 26.94 9.65
N ASP A 26 -31.94 27.44 9.42
CA ASP A 26 -33.14 26.90 10.04
C ASP A 26 -33.38 25.41 9.69
N TYR A 27 -33.00 24.98 8.49
CA TYR A 27 -33.07 23.59 8.14
C TYR A 27 -31.99 22.77 8.86
N VAL A 28 -30.74 23.24 8.83
CA VAL A 28 -29.61 22.54 9.45
C VAL A 28 -29.80 22.37 10.95
N THR A 29 -30.33 23.40 11.65
CA THR A 29 -30.58 23.34 13.11
C THR A 29 -31.68 22.35 13.48
N LYS A 30 -32.54 21.95 12.54
CA LYS A 30 -33.60 20.95 12.77
C LYS A 30 -33.14 19.54 12.47
N LEU A 31 -31.97 19.37 11.83
CA LEU A 31 -31.41 18.05 11.55
C LEU A 31 -30.91 17.41 12.85
N GLN A 32 -30.98 16.09 12.91
CA GLN A 32 -30.30 15.35 13.97
C GLN A 32 -28.80 15.62 13.88
N PRO A 33 -28.13 15.96 14.98
CA PRO A 33 -26.71 16.16 15.02
C PRO A 33 -25.98 14.92 14.45
N HIS A 34 -25.02 15.15 13.55
CA HIS A 34 -24.20 14.09 13.01
C HIS A 34 -23.19 13.64 14.06
N ASP A 35 -23.05 12.31 14.23
CA ASP A 35 -22.01 11.72 15.07
C ASP A 35 -20.64 11.86 14.41
N THR A 36 -19.93 12.92 14.76
CA THR A 36 -18.59 13.23 14.22
C THR A 36 -17.57 12.14 14.56
N THR A 37 -17.75 11.43 15.67
CA THR A 37 -16.88 10.33 16.09
C THR A 37 -16.88 9.21 15.04
N LYS A 38 -18.06 8.87 14.50
CA LYS A 38 -18.17 7.86 13.44
C LYS A 38 -17.53 8.32 12.14
N THR A 39 -17.64 9.59 11.78
CA THR A 39 -17.00 10.13 10.56
C THR A 39 -15.50 10.15 10.69
N LEU A 40 -14.94 10.56 11.81
CA LEU A 40 -13.50 10.53 12.07
C LEU A 40 -12.98 9.09 11.97
N SER A 41 -13.62 8.15 12.65
CA SER A 41 -13.24 6.73 12.61
C SER A 41 -13.30 6.14 11.19
N LEU A 42 -14.26 6.57 10.35
CA LEU A 42 -14.36 6.15 8.97
C LEU A 42 -13.21 6.67 8.12
N ASN A 43 -12.85 7.95 8.26
CA ASN A 43 -11.70 8.53 7.56
C ASN A 43 -10.38 7.91 8.01
N GLU A 44 -10.21 7.67 9.30
CA GLU A 44 -9.03 6.97 9.83
C GLU A 44 -8.93 5.54 9.30
N ALA A 45 -10.03 4.80 9.24
CA ALA A 45 -10.07 3.47 8.66
C ALA A 45 -9.70 3.50 7.17
N ARG A 46 -10.23 4.47 6.42
CA ARG A 46 -9.88 4.69 5.01
C ARG A 46 -8.39 4.97 4.82
N ASN A 47 -7.83 5.90 5.58
CA ASN A 47 -6.41 6.26 5.51
C ASN A 47 -5.52 5.05 5.88
N CYS A 48 -5.91 4.30 6.90
CA CYS A 48 -5.23 3.07 7.28
C CYS A 48 -5.22 2.04 6.15
N ILE A 49 -6.34 1.83 5.46
CA ILE A 49 -6.43 0.89 4.32
C ILE A 49 -5.53 1.34 3.17
N ILE A 50 -5.55 2.62 2.83
CA ILE A 50 -4.72 3.17 1.76
C ILE A 50 -3.24 2.99 2.10
N ALA A 51 -2.83 3.30 3.33
CA ALA A 51 -1.47 3.13 3.80
C ALA A 51 -1.01 1.67 3.83
N MET A 52 -1.93 0.70 4.00
CA MET A 52 -1.63 -0.74 3.97
C MET A 52 -1.50 -1.30 2.56
N SER A 53 -2.02 -0.65 1.52
CA SER A 53 -2.13 -1.23 0.18
C SER A 53 -0.78 -1.60 -0.42
N LYS A 54 0.20 -0.69 -0.41
CA LYS A 54 1.57 -0.99 -0.88
C LYS A 54 2.28 -2.02 0.01
N PRO A 55 2.35 -1.87 1.36
CA PRO A 55 3.00 -2.86 2.21
C PRO A 55 2.45 -4.27 2.04
N MET A 56 1.14 -4.44 1.89
CA MET A 56 0.54 -5.74 1.61
C MET A 56 0.98 -6.30 0.24
N GLY A 57 0.99 -5.47 -0.79
CA GLY A 57 1.46 -5.88 -2.12
C GLY A 57 2.94 -6.25 -2.13
N GLU A 58 3.78 -5.50 -1.42
CA GLU A 58 5.21 -5.81 -1.22
C GLU A 58 5.42 -7.10 -0.44
N ALA A 59 4.60 -7.37 0.58
CA ALA A 59 4.63 -8.63 1.33
C ALA A 59 4.27 -9.83 0.43
N VAL A 60 3.24 -9.71 -0.41
CA VAL A 60 2.90 -10.75 -1.39
C VAL A 60 4.05 -11.03 -2.34
N GLN A 61 4.70 -10.00 -2.88
CA GLN A 61 5.87 -10.18 -3.74
C GLN A 61 7.03 -10.89 -3.03
N LEU A 62 7.32 -10.47 -1.80
CA LEU A 62 8.39 -11.06 -1.00
C LEU A 62 8.10 -12.54 -0.71
N ILE A 63 6.85 -12.87 -0.38
CA ILE A 63 6.40 -14.25 -0.19
C ILE A 63 6.64 -15.06 -1.48
N GLU A 64 6.23 -14.56 -2.65
CA GLU A 64 6.43 -15.27 -3.92
C GLU A 64 7.91 -15.52 -4.25
N MET A 65 8.78 -14.51 -4.02
CA MET A 65 10.22 -14.67 -4.20
C MET A 65 10.79 -15.74 -3.26
N ASN A 66 10.39 -15.72 -2.00
CA ASN A 66 10.83 -16.69 -1.01
C ASN A 66 10.28 -18.09 -1.30
N LEU A 67 9.02 -18.22 -1.68
CA LEU A 67 8.41 -19.51 -2.08
C LEU A 67 9.13 -20.12 -3.27
N LYS A 68 9.49 -19.33 -4.29
CA LYS A 68 10.26 -19.78 -5.44
C LYS A 68 11.61 -20.34 -4.98
N ASN A 69 12.37 -19.57 -4.18
CA ASN A 69 13.67 -20.00 -3.69
C ASN A 69 13.59 -21.28 -2.85
N ILE A 70 12.60 -21.40 -1.96
CA ILE A 70 12.41 -22.60 -1.13
C ILE A 70 12.10 -23.82 -2.00
N LYS A 71 11.20 -23.66 -2.99
CA LYS A 71 10.84 -24.75 -3.89
C LYS A 71 12.03 -25.20 -4.71
N ASP A 72 12.83 -24.28 -5.23
CA ASP A 72 14.07 -24.58 -5.98
C ASP A 72 15.07 -25.35 -5.10
N VAL A 73 15.32 -24.90 -3.86
CA VAL A 73 16.20 -25.61 -2.91
C VAL A 73 15.66 -27.01 -2.56
N LYS A 74 14.35 -27.12 -2.31
CA LYS A 74 13.69 -28.40 -1.99
C LYS A 74 13.82 -29.40 -3.13
N ASP A 75 13.68 -28.97 -4.38
CA ASP A 75 13.81 -29.83 -5.55
C ASP A 75 15.28 -30.22 -5.79
N GLN A 76 16.22 -29.31 -5.60
CA GLN A 76 17.64 -29.65 -5.61
C GLN A 76 17.98 -30.71 -4.55
N CYS A 77 17.45 -30.57 -3.34
CA CYS A 77 17.63 -31.58 -2.29
C CYS A 77 17.12 -32.98 -2.69
N LYS A 78 16.08 -33.07 -3.50
CA LYS A 78 15.57 -34.38 -3.99
C LYS A 78 16.50 -35.04 -5.01
N ILE A 79 17.15 -34.24 -5.87
CA ILE A 79 17.97 -34.71 -6.98
C ILE A 79 19.34 -35.19 -6.50
N TYR A 80 19.93 -34.53 -5.49
CA TYR A 80 21.29 -34.81 -5.02
C TYR A 80 21.30 -35.87 -3.91
N ASP A 81 21.21 -37.14 -4.27
CA ASP A 81 21.38 -38.24 -3.30
C ASP A 81 22.86 -38.60 -3.05
N ALA A 82 23.80 -38.12 -3.86
CA ALA A 82 25.16 -38.64 -3.91
C ALA A 82 26.26 -37.73 -3.30
N ASP A 83 26.06 -36.40 -3.12
CA ASP A 83 27.14 -35.50 -2.70
C ASP A 83 26.87 -34.83 -1.35
N ILE A 84 27.17 -35.58 -0.30
CA ILE A 84 26.94 -35.24 1.10
C ILE A 84 27.70 -33.97 1.55
N ARG A 85 28.91 -33.71 1.03
CA ARG A 85 29.72 -32.55 1.43
C ARG A 85 29.14 -31.24 0.84
N ARG A 86 28.63 -31.30 -0.38
CA ARG A 86 27.98 -30.16 -1.05
C ARG A 86 26.68 -29.79 -0.36
N PHE A 87 25.93 -30.81 0.08
CA PHE A 87 24.69 -30.63 0.85
C PHE A 87 24.91 -29.96 2.20
N GLN A 88 26.01 -30.24 2.90
CA GLN A 88 26.33 -29.59 4.18
C GLN A 88 26.59 -28.08 4.05
N ALA A 89 27.18 -27.64 2.93
CA ALA A 89 27.41 -26.23 2.65
C ALA A 89 26.11 -25.51 2.19
N GLU A 90 25.12 -26.25 1.65
CA GLU A 90 23.87 -25.76 1.13
C GLU A 90 22.69 -25.83 2.12
N LEU A 91 22.89 -26.38 3.33
CA LEU A 91 21.89 -26.42 4.41
C LEU A 91 21.48 -25.02 4.95
N GLN A 92 21.86 -23.97 4.25
CA GLN A 92 21.45 -22.61 4.54
C GLN A 92 20.43 -22.16 3.50
N PHE A 93 19.17 -22.07 3.88
CA PHE A 93 18.18 -21.43 3.06
C PHE A 93 18.39 -19.91 3.06
N LYS A 94 18.75 -19.35 1.91
CA LYS A 94 18.81 -17.92 1.66
C LYS A 94 17.52 -17.47 1.03
N GLY A 95 16.86 -16.52 1.67
CA GLY A 95 15.69 -15.85 1.13
C GLY A 95 15.90 -14.34 1.18
N PHE A 96 14.81 -13.60 1.05
CA PHE A 96 14.83 -12.15 1.04
C PHE A 96 14.01 -11.60 2.20
N GLU A 97 14.49 -10.49 2.75
CA GLU A 97 13.78 -9.66 3.74
C GLU A 97 13.69 -8.23 3.19
N ARG A 98 12.55 -7.58 3.40
CA ARG A 98 12.36 -6.18 3.05
C ARG A 98 12.55 -5.32 4.29
N LYS A 99 13.39 -4.30 4.19
CA LYS A 99 13.59 -3.31 5.23
C LYS A 99 12.93 -2.00 4.85
N ILE A 100 12.28 -1.37 5.81
CA ILE A 100 11.70 -0.05 5.69
C ILE A 100 12.78 0.98 6.06
N CYS A 101 13.01 1.94 5.18
CA CYS A 101 13.89 3.09 5.41
C CYS A 101 13.01 4.34 5.45
N GLN A 102 12.75 4.84 6.65
CA GLN A 102 11.97 6.06 6.85
C GLN A 102 12.67 7.24 6.19
N LEU A 103 11.89 8.11 5.55
CA LEU A 103 12.37 9.39 5.04
C LEU A 103 12.16 10.48 6.09
N ASP A 104 13.09 11.43 6.16
CA ASP A 104 12.96 12.59 7.04
C ASP A 104 11.83 13.51 6.60
N TYR A 105 11.57 13.55 5.30
CA TYR A 105 10.52 14.36 4.67
C TYR A 105 9.78 13.57 3.59
N PRO A 106 8.48 13.82 3.41
CA PRO A 106 7.75 13.30 2.26
C PRO A 106 8.35 13.85 0.96
N MET A 107 8.39 13.04 -0.10
CA MET A 107 8.88 13.48 -1.40
C MET A 107 8.07 12.90 -2.55
N THR A 108 8.12 13.57 -3.70
CA THR A 108 7.51 13.07 -4.93
C THR A 108 8.60 12.51 -5.84
N VAL A 109 8.47 11.22 -6.19
CA VAL A 109 9.37 10.49 -7.08
C VAL A 109 8.66 10.09 -8.36
N CYS A 110 9.43 9.86 -9.43
CA CYS A 110 8.90 9.43 -10.72
C CYS A 110 9.07 7.93 -10.95
N ALA A 111 7.97 7.24 -11.24
CA ALA A 111 7.91 5.83 -11.63
C ALA A 111 7.86 5.63 -13.16
N GLY A 112 8.04 6.69 -13.94
CA GLY A 112 8.08 6.61 -15.41
C GLY A 112 9.26 5.80 -15.91
N ASP A 113 9.12 5.14 -17.07
CA ASP A 113 10.10 4.19 -17.60
C ASP A 113 11.52 4.75 -17.75
N LYS A 114 11.65 6.03 -18.09
CA LYS A 114 12.97 6.69 -18.20
C LYS A 114 13.57 7.11 -16.85
N CYS A 115 12.78 7.12 -15.77
CA CYS A 115 13.17 7.60 -14.46
C CYS A 115 13.46 6.48 -13.47
N LYS A 116 12.85 5.30 -13.66
CA LYS A 116 13.08 4.13 -12.81
C LYS A 116 14.34 3.37 -13.21
N ARG A 117 14.89 2.61 -12.28
CA ARG A 117 16.06 1.73 -12.51
C ARG A 117 15.81 0.35 -11.93
N TYR A 118 16.52 -0.63 -12.47
CA TYR A 118 16.49 -2.02 -12.04
C TYR A 118 17.85 -2.37 -11.43
N VAL A 119 17.86 -2.71 -10.14
CA VAL A 119 19.08 -3.08 -9.40
C VAL A 119 19.05 -4.55 -9.03
N ASN A 120 20.22 -5.19 -8.99
CA ASN A 120 20.33 -6.57 -8.52
C ASN A 120 20.21 -6.58 -6.99
N VAL A 121 19.53 -7.57 -6.44
CA VAL A 121 19.41 -7.79 -5.01
C VAL A 121 20.59 -8.65 -4.54
N GLY A 122 21.53 -8.02 -3.84
CA GLY A 122 22.73 -8.66 -3.34
C GLY A 122 23.52 -9.36 -4.48
N LYS A 123 23.83 -10.65 -4.28
CA LYS A 123 24.48 -11.51 -5.28
C LYS A 123 23.49 -12.36 -6.10
N SER A 124 22.19 -12.18 -5.86
CA SER A 124 21.15 -12.96 -6.53
C SER A 124 20.91 -12.50 -7.96
N ARG A 125 20.17 -13.30 -8.73
CA ARG A 125 19.67 -12.91 -10.06
C ARG A 125 18.38 -12.08 -9.99
N GLU A 126 17.81 -11.99 -8.80
CA GLU A 126 16.58 -11.20 -8.60
C GLU A 126 16.87 -9.71 -8.73
N ARG A 127 15.91 -8.97 -9.27
CA ARG A 127 16.03 -7.54 -9.52
C ARG A 127 14.86 -6.79 -8.89
N GLU A 128 15.19 -5.68 -8.25
CA GLU A 128 14.22 -4.75 -7.69
C GLU A 128 14.12 -3.51 -8.57
N THR A 129 12.91 -2.98 -8.72
CA THR A 129 12.67 -1.67 -9.34
C THR A 129 12.85 -0.60 -8.27
N ILE A 130 13.71 0.37 -8.52
CA ILE A 130 13.90 1.53 -7.67
C ILE A 130 13.53 2.81 -8.43
N TYR A 131 13.12 3.83 -7.68
CA TYR A 131 12.65 5.13 -8.19
C TYR A 131 13.59 6.26 -7.75
N PRO A 132 14.81 6.35 -8.32
CA PRO A 132 15.85 7.26 -7.84
C PRO A 132 15.63 8.71 -8.26
N THR A 133 14.64 8.99 -9.12
CA THR A 133 14.40 10.35 -9.63
C THR A 133 13.45 11.07 -8.67
N ILE A 134 14.03 11.87 -7.77
CA ILE A 134 13.31 12.76 -6.88
C ILE A 134 12.92 14.00 -7.70
N CYS A 135 11.61 14.23 -7.84
CA CYS A 135 11.05 15.35 -8.61
C CYS A 135 10.66 16.54 -7.73
N HIS A 136 10.22 16.27 -6.50
CA HIS A 136 9.95 17.28 -5.48
C HIS A 136 10.40 16.75 -4.13
N ASP A 137 11.44 17.34 -3.61
CA ASP A 137 11.90 17.12 -2.24
C ASP A 137 11.04 17.95 -1.28
N HIS A 138 10.85 17.49 -0.03
CA HIS A 138 9.99 18.17 0.97
C HIS A 138 8.58 18.47 0.45
N CYS A 139 7.92 17.46 -0.14
CA CYS A 139 6.59 17.60 -0.69
C CYS A 139 5.51 17.43 0.38
N TYR A 140 4.98 18.52 0.90
CA TYR A 140 3.94 18.52 1.94
C TYR A 140 2.52 18.58 1.40
N LEU A 141 2.31 18.08 0.19
CA LEU A 141 1.00 18.03 -0.44
C LEU A 141 0.05 17.15 0.37
N SER A 142 -1.03 17.73 0.89
CA SER A 142 -2.02 17.03 1.71
C SER A 142 -3.06 16.29 0.86
N GLY A 143 -3.66 15.25 1.45
CA GLY A 143 -4.73 14.48 0.80
C GLY A 143 -4.28 13.60 -0.36
N VAL A 144 -2.97 13.40 -0.53
CA VAL A 144 -2.41 12.49 -1.53
C VAL A 144 -2.27 11.11 -0.90
N PRO A 145 -2.91 10.08 -1.45
CA PRO A 145 -2.61 8.71 -1.06
C PRO A 145 -1.13 8.43 -1.28
N VAL A 146 -0.44 8.02 -0.20
CA VAL A 146 0.99 7.71 -0.26
C VAL A 146 1.24 6.49 -1.13
N GLU A 147 2.30 6.55 -1.93
CA GLU A 147 2.90 5.41 -2.62
C GLU A 147 2.03 4.79 -3.72
N THR A 148 1.14 5.58 -4.29
CA THR A 148 0.34 5.19 -5.46
C THR A 148 0.64 6.10 -6.65
N THR A 149 0.74 5.50 -7.84
CA THR A 149 0.72 6.24 -9.11
C THR A 149 -0.71 6.56 -9.53
N ASN A 150 -0.87 7.33 -10.59
CA ASN A 150 -2.17 7.70 -11.17
C ASN A 150 -3.09 8.44 -10.18
N ASN A 151 -2.52 9.28 -9.37
CA ASN A 151 -3.23 10.08 -8.37
C ASN A 151 -3.41 11.52 -8.87
N ASP A 152 -4.67 11.93 -9.05
CA ASP A 152 -5.00 13.25 -9.58
C ASP A 152 -4.58 14.41 -8.67
N GLN A 153 -4.42 14.18 -7.37
CA GLN A 153 -3.93 15.21 -6.43
C GLN A 153 -2.48 15.61 -6.73
N LEU A 154 -1.68 14.72 -7.31
CA LEU A 154 -0.30 15.03 -7.70
C LEU A 154 -0.19 16.08 -8.83
N TYR A 155 -1.30 16.37 -9.53
CA TYR A 155 -1.38 17.51 -10.45
C TYR A 155 -1.06 18.84 -9.74
N HIS A 156 -1.36 18.96 -8.46
CA HIS A 156 -1.16 20.14 -7.63
C HIS A 156 0.22 20.19 -6.94
N CYS A 157 1.09 19.23 -7.19
CA CYS A 157 2.45 19.26 -6.67
C CYS A 157 3.25 20.39 -7.34
N ASP A 158 4.04 21.16 -6.59
CA ASP A 158 4.83 22.30 -7.08
C ASP A 158 5.82 21.93 -8.20
N ALA A 159 6.21 20.65 -8.28
CA ALA A 159 7.01 20.16 -9.40
C ALA A 159 6.24 20.02 -10.72
N MET A 160 4.91 20.24 -10.74
CA MET A 160 4.06 20.03 -11.92
C MET A 160 3.64 21.36 -12.55
N THR A 161 3.74 21.43 -13.86
CA THR A 161 3.21 22.55 -14.67
C THR A 161 2.43 21.98 -15.84
N GLY A 162 1.14 22.32 -15.95
CA GLY A 162 0.27 21.81 -17.00
C GLY A 162 0.16 20.29 -17.04
N GLY A 163 0.31 19.63 -15.86
CA GLY A 163 0.24 18.18 -15.73
C GLY A 163 1.53 17.42 -16.05
N ASN A 164 2.61 18.12 -16.38
CA ASN A 164 3.94 17.53 -16.62
C ASN A 164 4.95 18.02 -15.59
N CYS A 165 5.86 17.13 -15.23
CA CYS A 165 6.89 17.42 -14.23
C CYS A 165 8.00 18.31 -14.80
N ASN A 166 8.33 19.39 -14.11
CA ASN A 166 9.40 20.32 -14.48
C ASN A 166 10.80 19.69 -14.46
N ASN A 167 11.01 18.69 -13.58
CA ASN A 167 12.32 18.05 -13.43
C ASN A 167 12.56 16.92 -14.44
N CYS A 168 11.57 16.03 -14.64
CA CYS A 168 11.76 14.85 -15.49
C CYS A 168 10.93 14.87 -16.77
N GLY A 169 9.98 15.81 -16.93
CA GLY A 169 9.10 15.94 -18.09
C GLY A 169 8.04 14.85 -18.22
N CYS A 170 7.91 13.93 -17.23
CA CYS A 170 6.85 12.93 -17.22
C CYS A 170 5.54 13.52 -16.75
N ASN A 171 4.41 12.94 -17.21
CA ASN A 171 3.10 13.31 -16.72
C ASN A 171 2.97 13.00 -15.21
N TYR A 172 2.18 13.79 -14.46
CA TYR A 172 1.98 13.63 -13.01
C TYR A 172 1.48 12.24 -12.64
N ARG A 173 0.74 11.56 -13.52
CA ARG A 173 0.23 10.20 -13.29
C ARG A 173 1.31 9.13 -13.14
N PHE A 174 2.53 9.41 -13.56
CA PHE A 174 3.69 8.53 -13.35
C PHE A 174 4.45 8.85 -12.07
N HIS A 175 3.97 9.76 -11.24
CA HIS A 175 4.61 10.13 -9.99
C HIS A 175 3.93 9.48 -8.80
N MET A 176 4.69 9.34 -7.73
CA MET A 176 4.24 8.85 -6.43
C MET A 176 4.70 9.79 -5.33
N HIS A 177 3.84 10.04 -4.35
CA HIS A 177 4.20 10.68 -3.11
C HIS A 177 4.64 9.60 -2.12
N ILE A 178 5.89 9.62 -1.70
CA ILE A 178 6.48 8.60 -0.84
C ILE A 178 6.88 9.17 0.52
N THR A 179 6.75 8.36 1.55
CA THR A 179 7.10 8.69 2.93
C THR A 179 8.18 7.77 3.51
N TYR A 180 8.47 6.68 2.82
CA TYR A 180 9.55 5.76 3.11
C TYR A 180 10.07 5.13 1.81
N THR A 181 11.28 4.60 1.85
CA THR A 181 11.81 3.71 0.82
C THR A 181 11.96 2.30 1.39
N THR A 182 12.09 1.32 0.52
CA THR A 182 12.34 -0.06 0.92
C THR A 182 13.62 -0.57 0.28
N THR A 183 14.34 -1.42 0.99
CA THR A 183 15.48 -2.17 0.45
C THR A 183 15.25 -3.65 0.63
N LEU A 184 15.58 -4.43 -0.38
CA LEU A 184 15.50 -5.88 -0.36
C LEU A 184 16.89 -6.45 -0.07
N GLU A 185 17.02 -7.24 1.00
CA GLU A 185 18.28 -7.84 1.42
C GLU A 185 18.19 -9.36 1.45
N GLU A 186 19.31 -10.03 1.10
CA GLU A 186 19.43 -11.48 1.29
C GLU A 186 19.61 -11.79 2.77
N LYS A 187 18.87 -12.77 3.28
CA LYS A 187 18.94 -13.25 4.65
C LYS A 187 18.91 -14.77 4.72
N VAL A 188 19.63 -15.33 5.69
CA VAL A 188 19.52 -16.76 6.01
C VAL A 188 18.34 -16.96 6.94
N PHE A 189 17.42 -17.84 6.56
CA PHE A 189 16.15 -18.04 7.26
C PHE A 189 16.04 -19.29 8.11
N LEU A 190 17.11 -20.08 8.24
CA LEU A 190 17.09 -21.20 9.16
C LEU A 190 17.20 -20.64 10.60
N SER A 191 16.21 -20.92 11.44
CA SER A 191 16.30 -20.57 12.85
C SER A 191 17.32 -21.45 13.56
N ASP A 192 17.93 -20.94 14.63
CA ASP A 192 18.88 -21.73 15.45
C ASP A 192 18.26 -23.02 15.99
N ASP A 193 16.94 -23.02 16.25
CA ASP A 193 16.20 -24.21 16.69
C ASP A 193 16.06 -25.24 15.57
N ALA A 194 15.70 -24.81 14.36
CA ALA A 194 15.64 -25.69 13.20
C ALA A 194 17.02 -26.26 12.87
N GLN A 195 18.06 -25.42 12.94
CA GLN A 195 19.44 -25.87 12.74
C GLN A 195 19.88 -26.89 13.79
N ARG A 196 19.51 -26.71 15.06
CA ARG A 196 19.76 -27.70 16.13
C ARG A 196 19.06 -29.03 15.83
N LYS A 197 17.76 -29.00 15.53
CA LYS A 197 16.97 -30.20 15.18
C LYS A 197 17.55 -30.98 13.99
N ILE A 198 18.05 -30.27 12.98
CA ILE A 198 18.74 -30.90 11.84
C ILE A 198 20.06 -31.53 12.29
N ASN A 199 20.85 -30.82 13.09
CA ASN A 199 22.16 -31.28 13.58
C ASN A 199 22.07 -32.48 14.51
N GLU A 200 21.01 -32.61 15.29
CA GLU A 200 20.75 -33.75 16.21
C GLU A 200 20.51 -35.07 15.47
N LYS A 201 20.17 -35.02 14.18
CA LYS A 201 20.02 -36.25 13.39
C LYS A 201 21.38 -36.92 13.14
N SER A 202 21.53 -38.18 13.53
CA SER A 202 22.76 -38.96 13.45
C SER A 202 23.16 -39.32 12.00
N SER A 203 22.17 -39.49 11.12
CA SER A 203 22.40 -39.84 9.72
C SER A 203 22.21 -38.64 8.77
N MET A 204 22.96 -38.61 7.66
CA MET A 204 22.82 -37.58 6.64
C MET A 204 21.42 -37.61 5.99
N LYS A 205 20.87 -38.82 5.80
CA LYS A 205 19.49 -38.98 5.30
C LYS A 205 18.49 -38.33 6.26
N GLY A 206 18.69 -38.52 7.58
CA GLY A 206 17.85 -37.89 8.60
C GLY A 206 17.99 -36.38 8.60
N LYS A 207 19.20 -35.82 8.44
CA LYS A 207 19.44 -34.38 8.32
C LYS A 207 18.76 -33.78 7.09
N LYS A 208 18.89 -34.45 5.95
CA LYS A 208 18.24 -34.06 4.70
C LYS A 208 16.71 -34.04 4.84
N GLN A 209 16.14 -35.08 5.43
CA GLN A 209 14.69 -35.15 5.64
C GLN A 209 14.21 -34.04 6.57
N ALA A 210 14.88 -33.81 7.71
CA ALA A 210 14.54 -32.75 8.64
C ALA A 210 14.62 -31.35 8.00
N PHE A 211 15.59 -31.12 7.10
CA PHE A 211 15.69 -29.86 6.34
C PHE A 211 14.52 -29.72 5.35
N ILE A 212 14.15 -30.77 4.62
CA ILE A 212 13.02 -30.76 3.69
C ILE A 212 11.71 -30.51 4.45
N ASP A 213 11.55 -31.08 5.65
CA ASP A 213 10.38 -30.89 6.49
C ASP A 213 10.27 -29.42 6.95
N GLU A 214 11.39 -28.80 7.36
CA GLU A 214 11.42 -27.36 7.73
C GLU A 214 11.10 -26.46 6.53
N LEU A 215 11.64 -26.75 5.33
CA LEU A 215 11.30 -26.04 4.12
C LEU A 215 9.82 -26.17 3.77
N THR A 216 9.23 -27.38 3.97
CA THR A 216 7.81 -27.63 3.71
C THR A 216 6.93 -26.81 4.63
N LYS A 217 7.26 -26.82 5.94
CA LYS A 217 6.57 -26.00 6.92
C LYS A 217 6.61 -24.51 6.57
N ARG A 218 7.78 -24.02 6.13
CA ARG A 218 7.95 -22.61 5.73
C ARG A 218 7.11 -22.26 4.49
N ILE A 219 6.97 -23.20 3.54
CA ILE A 219 6.08 -23.03 2.39
C ILE A 219 4.64 -22.86 2.86
N GLU A 220 4.17 -23.71 3.76
CA GLU A 220 2.80 -23.66 4.30
C GLU A 220 2.55 -22.34 5.02
N GLU A 221 3.47 -21.90 5.88
CA GLU A 221 3.38 -20.63 6.60
C GLU A 221 3.27 -19.43 5.62
N TYR A 222 4.11 -19.39 4.57
CA TYR A 222 4.04 -18.32 3.58
C TYR A 222 2.75 -18.35 2.75
N GLU A 223 2.27 -19.53 2.38
CA GLU A 223 1.02 -19.68 1.63
C GLU A 223 -0.20 -19.25 2.48
N GLU A 224 -0.19 -19.54 3.78
CA GLU A 224 -1.20 -19.07 4.73
C GLU A 224 -1.16 -17.55 4.90
N GLU A 225 0.03 -16.94 5.11
CA GLU A 225 0.17 -15.49 5.18
C GLU A 225 -0.35 -14.81 3.91
N LYS A 226 0.06 -15.31 2.73
CA LYS A 226 -0.40 -14.79 1.45
C LYS A 226 -1.91 -14.84 1.33
N LYS A 227 -2.52 -15.98 1.68
CA LYS A 227 -3.98 -16.18 1.66
C LYS A 227 -4.69 -15.16 2.55
N TYR A 228 -4.15 -14.92 3.75
CA TYR A 228 -4.69 -13.95 4.70
C TYR A 228 -4.55 -12.51 4.23
N ILE A 229 -3.39 -12.13 3.65
CA ILE A 229 -3.19 -10.81 3.06
C ILE A 229 -4.25 -10.52 1.98
N PHE A 230 -4.53 -11.48 1.08
CA PHE A 230 -5.57 -11.32 0.07
C PHE A 230 -6.97 -11.24 0.66
N GLU A 231 -7.24 -11.95 1.74
CA GLU A 231 -8.53 -11.85 2.46
C GLU A 231 -8.71 -10.44 3.02
N CYS A 232 -7.71 -9.91 3.71
CA CYS A 232 -7.74 -8.55 4.26
C CYS A 232 -7.87 -7.49 3.16
N ALA A 233 -7.04 -7.58 2.12
CA ALA A 233 -7.08 -6.64 0.98
C ALA A 233 -8.48 -6.60 0.34
N SER A 234 -9.11 -7.78 0.16
CA SER A 234 -10.44 -7.87 -0.44
C SER A 234 -11.53 -7.24 0.45
N HIS A 235 -11.47 -7.45 1.77
CA HIS A 235 -12.37 -6.77 2.71
C HIS A 235 -12.15 -5.26 2.72
N PHE A 236 -10.89 -4.82 2.67
CA PHE A 236 -10.53 -3.41 2.61
C PHE A 236 -11.08 -2.74 1.33
N GLY A 237 -10.91 -3.39 0.17
CA GLY A 237 -11.46 -2.90 -1.10
C GLY A 237 -12.98 -2.78 -1.09
N VAL A 238 -13.69 -3.77 -0.53
CA VAL A 238 -15.15 -3.72 -0.39
C VAL A 238 -15.58 -2.62 0.60
N PHE A 239 -14.88 -2.47 1.73
CA PHE A 239 -15.16 -1.42 2.71
C PHE A 239 -15.01 -0.02 2.08
N LEU A 240 -13.92 0.23 1.37
CA LEU A 240 -13.70 1.49 0.67
C LEU A 240 -14.82 1.78 -0.34
N LYS A 241 -15.21 0.78 -1.13
CA LYS A 241 -16.30 0.90 -2.11
C LYS A 241 -17.66 1.20 -1.45
N GLN A 242 -17.96 0.58 -0.32
CA GLN A 242 -19.21 0.81 0.42
C GLN A 242 -19.31 2.19 1.03
N ASN A 243 -18.18 2.81 1.37
CA ASN A 243 -18.08 4.08 2.07
C ASN A 243 -17.55 5.22 1.19
N ALA A 244 -17.45 5.03 -0.11
CA ALA A 244 -16.98 6.04 -1.05
C ALA A 244 -18.10 7.05 -1.35
N LEU A 245 -17.82 8.33 -1.08
CA LEU A 245 -18.64 9.47 -1.52
C LEU A 245 -18.26 9.96 -2.94
N ILE A 246 -17.08 9.58 -3.42
CA ILE A 246 -16.49 9.97 -4.71
C ILE A 246 -16.06 8.68 -5.43
N PRO A 247 -15.86 8.70 -6.76
CA PRO A 247 -15.34 7.52 -7.46
C PRO A 247 -14.14 6.92 -6.74
N PHE A 248 -14.30 5.65 -6.38
CA PHE A 248 -13.36 4.91 -5.54
C PHE A 248 -12.17 4.46 -6.39
N ASN A 249 -10.96 4.77 -5.93
CA ASN A 249 -9.74 4.19 -6.46
C ASN A 249 -9.31 3.02 -5.58
N ASP A 250 -9.21 1.83 -6.19
CA ASP A 250 -8.79 0.60 -5.52
C ASP A 250 -7.26 0.55 -5.41
N SER A 251 -6.73 1.15 -4.35
CA SER A 251 -5.28 1.33 -4.16
C SER A 251 -4.49 0.02 -4.23
N PHE A 252 -5.05 -1.10 -3.78
CA PHE A 252 -4.38 -2.39 -3.85
C PHE A 252 -4.35 -2.95 -5.28
N SER A 253 -5.47 -2.86 -6.01
CA SER A 253 -5.53 -3.23 -7.43
C SER A 253 -4.60 -2.37 -8.27
N GLU A 254 -4.58 -1.05 -8.05
CA GLU A 254 -3.68 -0.11 -8.72
C GLU A 254 -2.21 -0.43 -8.45
N TYR A 255 -1.88 -0.82 -7.22
CA TYR A 255 -0.53 -1.24 -6.89
C TYR A 255 -0.12 -2.51 -7.64
N LEU A 256 -0.99 -3.51 -7.73
CA LEU A 256 -0.73 -4.72 -8.52
C LEU A 256 -0.55 -4.38 -10.01
N ASP A 257 -1.37 -3.48 -10.57
CA ASP A 257 -1.22 -3.01 -11.94
C ASP A 257 0.12 -2.27 -12.17
N MET A 258 0.56 -1.47 -11.22
CA MET A 258 1.87 -0.83 -11.26
C MET A 258 2.99 -1.87 -11.35
N LEU A 259 2.93 -2.92 -10.54
CA LEU A 259 3.92 -3.98 -10.53
C LEU A 259 3.94 -4.78 -11.84
N ILE A 260 2.77 -5.05 -12.41
CA ILE A 260 2.65 -5.72 -13.73
C ILE A 260 3.30 -4.84 -14.80
N ARG A 261 2.93 -3.56 -14.87
CA ARG A 261 3.52 -2.60 -15.81
C ARG A 261 5.04 -2.50 -15.66
N ASP A 262 5.53 -2.46 -14.43
CA ASP A 262 6.97 -2.39 -14.15
C ASP A 262 7.72 -3.61 -14.65
N GLU A 263 7.15 -4.80 -14.48
CA GLU A 263 7.77 -6.03 -14.97
C GLU A 263 7.70 -6.12 -16.50
N GLU A 264 6.59 -5.71 -17.12
CA GLU A 264 6.41 -5.67 -18.57
C GLU A 264 7.34 -4.67 -19.28
N ALA A 265 7.64 -3.54 -18.62
CA ALA A 265 8.52 -2.50 -19.14
C ALA A 265 10.01 -2.90 -19.14
N LYS A 266 10.40 -3.96 -18.43
CA LYS A 266 11.79 -4.47 -18.45
C LYS A 266 12.16 -4.96 -19.84
N LYS A 267 13.44 -4.78 -20.23
CA LYS A 267 13.98 -5.36 -21.45
C LYS A 267 13.81 -6.89 -21.44
N SER A 268 13.59 -7.51 -22.59
CA SER A 268 13.32 -8.96 -22.70
C SER A 268 14.36 -9.85 -22.00
N ALA A 269 15.62 -9.44 -22.01
CA ALA A 269 16.73 -10.18 -21.36
C ALA A 269 16.65 -10.22 -19.82
N ILE A 270 15.85 -9.31 -19.19
CA ILE A 270 15.74 -9.17 -17.74
C ILE A 270 14.30 -9.29 -17.23
N ARG A 271 13.34 -9.48 -18.16
CA ARG A 271 11.91 -9.61 -17.86
C ARG A 271 11.61 -11.02 -17.36
N ASP A 272 10.95 -11.12 -16.20
CA ASP A 272 10.48 -12.41 -15.71
C ASP A 272 9.00 -12.61 -16.08
N TYR A 273 8.78 -13.37 -17.18
CA TYR A 273 7.43 -13.71 -17.64
C TYR A 273 6.63 -14.52 -16.62
N ARG A 274 7.28 -15.35 -15.78
CA ARG A 274 6.60 -16.13 -14.74
C ARG A 274 6.05 -15.19 -13.67
N ARG A 275 6.80 -14.15 -13.33
CA ARG A 275 6.38 -13.11 -12.40
C ARG A 275 5.17 -12.34 -12.91
N ILE A 276 5.13 -11.98 -14.20
CA ILE A 276 3.96 -11.33 -14.81
C ILE A 276 2.73 -12.22 -14.71
N VAL A 277 2.86 -13.50 -15.06
CA VAL A 277 1.76 -14.47 -14.94
C VAL A 277 1.27 -14.60 -13.50
N GLN A 278 2.20 -14.65 -12.53
CA GLN A 278 1.85 -14.73 -11.12
C GLN A 278 1.15 -13.47 -10.63
N LEU A 279 1.65 -12.28 -10.94
CA LEU A 279 1.02 -11.01 -10.56
C LEU A 279 -0.40 -10.87 -11.15
N ARG A 280 -0.62 -11.28 -12.39
CA ARG A 280 -1.95 -11.30 -12.99
C ARG A 280 -2.87 -12.28 -12.27
N LYS A 281 -2.40 -13.49 -11.94
CA LYS A 281 -3.14 -14.46 -11.14
C LYS A 281 -3.49 -13.93 -9.75
N ASP A 282 -2.57 -13.22 -9.12
CA ASP A 282 -2.78 -12.60 -7.81
C ASP A 282 -3.86 -11.51 -7.89
N LYS A 283 -3.84 -10.69 -8.94
CA LYS A 283 -4.90 -9.72 -9.20
C LYS A 283 -6.26 -10.38 -9.42
N ASP A 284 -6.32 -11.42 -10.24
CA ASP A 284 -7.55 -12.18 -10.47
C ASP A 284 -8.08 -12.80 -9.16
N THR A 285 -7.20 -13.34 -8.33
CA THR A 285 -7.56 -13.90 -7.01
C THR A 285 -8.15 -12.81 -6.11
N TYR A 286 -7.56 -11.62 -6.08
CA TYR A 286 -8.07 -10.47 -5.34
C TYR A 286 -9.47 -10.08 -5.81
N GLU A 287 -9.66 -9.90 -7.12
CA GLU A 287 -10.94 -9.49 -7.68
C GLU A 287 -12.04 -10.54 -7.47
N GLN A 288 -11.71 -11.81 -7.58
CA GLN A 288 -12.66 -12.91 -7.28
C GLN A 288 -13.11 -12.90 -5.82
N LYS A 289 -12.16 -12.81 -4.88
CA LYS A 289 -12.48 -12.71 -3.44
C LYS A 289 -13.36 -11.51 -3.13
N LYS A 290 -13.08 -10.36 -3.72
CA LYS A 290 -13.86 -9.13 -3.57
C LYS A 290 -15.31 -9.33 -4.03
N ARG A 291 -15.51 -9.96 -5.20
CA ARG A 291 -16.85 -10.29 -5.72
C ARG A 291 -17.61 -11.23 -4.78
N ILE A 292 -16.97 -12.29 -4.27
CA ILE A 292 -17.57 -13.22 -3.32
C ILE A 292 -18.04 -12.50 -2.06
N ILE A 293 -17.23 -11.59 -1.51
CA ILE A 293 -17.59 -10.80 -0.33
C ILE A 293 -18.81 -9.91 -0.64
N GLU A 294 -18.81 -9.22 -1.79
CA GLU A 294 -19.94 -8.39 -2.22
C GLU A 294 -21.23 -9.19 -2.40
N GLU A 295 -21.15 -10.36 -3.00
CA GLU A 295 -22.29 -11.26 -3.19
C GLU A 295 -22.84 -11.78 -1.86
N ASN A 296 -21.97 -12.16 -0.92
CA ASN A 296 -22.36 -12.58 0.42
C ASN A 296 -23.07 -11.46 1.19
N ILE A 297 -22.59 -10.22 1.08
CA ILE A 297 -23.22 -9.05 1.67
C ILE A 297 -24.60 -8.81 1.06
N ARG A 298 -24.72 -8.88 -0.27
CA ARG A 298 -26.00 -8.70 -0.99
C ARG A 298 -27.02 -9.79 -0.62
N SER A 299 -26.58 -11.04 -0.53
CA SER A 299 -27.46 -12.17 -0.18
C SER A 299 -27.92 -12.11 1.28
N SER A 300 -27.05 -11.70 2.19
CA SER A 300 -27.38 -11.49 3.60
C SER A 300 -28.36 -10.32 3.81
N SER A 301 -28.39 -9.37 2.90
CA SER A 301 -29.27 -8.20 2.94
C SER A 301 -30.64 -8.46 2.28
N ARG A 302 -30.81 -9.56 1.53
CA ARG A 302 -32.09 -9.93 0.93
C ARG A 302 -33.09 -10.32 2.02
N GLY A 303 -34.14 -9.50 2.18
CA GLY A 303 -35.19 -9.67 3.21
C GLY A 303 -34.95 -8.93 4.51
N LYS A 304 -33.84 -8.23 4.70
CA LYS A 304 -33.60 -7.34 5.83
C LYS A 304 -33.62 -5.87 5.38
N ARG A 305 -34.27 -5.00 6.17
CA ARG A 305 -34.27 -3.55 5.95
C ARG A 305 -32.88 -2.90 6.17
N ILE A 306 -31.91 -3.65 6.72
CA ILE A 306 -30.60 -3.17 7.07
C ILE A 306 -29.59 -3.79 6.10
N GLN A 307 -28.91 -2.96 5.32
CA GLN A 307 -27.79 -3.35 4.49
C GLN A 307 -26.63 -3.78 5.38
N THR A 308 -26.07 -4.94 5.14
CA THR A 308 -24.91 -5.43 5.90
C THR A 308 -23.65 -4.73 5.37
N TYR A 309 -22.97 -4.00 6.24
CA TYR A 309 -21.69 -3.32 5.94
C TYR A 309 -20.53 -4.03 6.64
N ILE A 310 -19.34 -3.89 6.07
CA ILE A 310 -18.11 -4.26 6.77
C ILE A 310 -17.90 -3.19 7.87
N SER A 311 -17.75 -3.62 9.12
CA SER A 311 -17.60 -2.67 10.23
C SER A 311 -16.17 -2.14 10.34
N ILE A 312 -16.02 -0.97 10.91
CA ILE A 312 -14.73 -0.31 11.17
C ILE A 312 -13.88 -1.16 12.13
N GLU A 313 -14.51 -1.76 13.14
CA GLU A 313 -13.86 -2.64 14.11
C GLU A 313 -13.23 -3.85 13.42
N LYS A 314 -13.91 -4.41 12.40
CA LYS A 314 -13.37 -5.51 11.60
C LYS A 314 -12.11 -5.06 10.84
N ILE A 315 -12.10 -3.85 10.27
CA ILE A 315 -10.93 -3.29 9.58
C ILE A 315 -9.73 -3.18 10.52
N TYR A 316 -9.94 -2.62 11.71
CA TYR A 316 -8.87 -2.48 12.69
C TYR A 316 -8.35 -3.82 13.22
N LYS A 317 -9.25 -4.78 13.46
CA LYS A 317 -8.86 -6.13 13.84
C LYS A 317 -7.98 -6.79 12.77
N MET A 318 -8.41 -6.73 11.51
CA MET A 318 -7.63 -7.28 10.39
C MET A 318 -6.26 -6.60 10.25
N ARG A 319 -6.17 -5.29 10.46
CA ARG A 319 -4.88 -4.57 10.48
C ARG A 319 -3.95 -5.11 11.57
N GLU A 320 -4.45 -5.33 12.78
CA GLU A 320 -3.64 -5.84 13.89
C GLU A 320 -3.18 -7.28 13.62
N GLU A 321 -4.04 -8.11 13.07
CA GLU A 321 -3.70 -9.47 12.68
C GLU A 321 -2.65 -9.49 11.55
N LEU A 322 -2.75 -8.61 10.54
CA LEU A 322 -1.73 -8.42 9.52
C LEU A 322 -0.37 -8.00 10.11
N CYS A 323 -0.38 -7.07 11.06
CA CYS A 323 0.83 -6.63 11.77
C CYS A 323 1.41 -7.72 12.71
N SER A 324 0.70 -8.81 12.94
CA SER A 324 1.09 -9.93 13.78
C SER A 324 1.50 -11.17 13.00
N LEU A 325 1.50 -11.10 11.66
CA LEU A 325 1.94 -12.21 10.81
C LEU A 325 3.39 -12.62 11.13
N PRO A 326 3.69 -13.92 11.16
CA PRO A 326 4.99 -14.43 11.59
C PRO A 326 6.19 -13.92 10.80
N HIS A 327 6.03 -13.76 9.48
CA HIS A 327 7.14 -13.41 8.59
C HIS A 327 7.11 -11.97 8.11
N ASN A 328 5.93 -11.43 7.77
CA ASN A 328 5.78 -10.10 7.20
C ASN A 328 5.17 -9.07 8.16
N GLY A 329 4.62 -9.49 9.31
CA GLY A 329 3.89 -8.62 10.23
C GLY A 329 4.74 -7.47 10.78
N ARG A 330 6.03 -7.69 11.04
CA ARG A 330 6.96 -6.65 11.47
C ARG A 330 7.09 -5.55 10.41
N THR A 331 7.36 -5.92 9.17
CA THR A 331 7.53 -4.97 8.05
C THR A 331 6.24 -4.17 7.80
N LEU A 332 5.09 -4.85 7.86
CA LEU A 332 3.78 -4.19 7.75
C LEU A 332 3.55 -3.17 8.86
N ARG A 333 3.93 -3.48 10.08
CA ARG A 333 3.82 -2.56 11.24
C ARG A 333 4.75 -1.36 11.10
N GLU A 334 5.99 -1.57 10.68
CA GLU A 334 6.98 -0.51 10.47
C GLU A 334 6.51 0.46 9.37
N ALA A 335 6.02 -0.04 8.24
CA ALA A 335 5.48 0.77 7.15
C ALA A 335 4.30 1.65 7.60
N LEU A 336 3.36 1.08 8.38
CA LEU A 336 2.24 1.83 8.94
C LEU A 336 2.67 2.92 9.93
N GLY A 337 3.65 2.62 10.78
CA GLY A 337 4.20 3.59 11.73
C GLY A 337 4.81 4.79 11.01
N THR A 338 5.56 4.54 9.97
CA THR A 338 6.18 5.59 9.15
C THR A 338 5.14 6.46 8.44
N SER A 339 4.11 5.86 7.87
CA SER A 339 3.02 6.60 7.21
C SER A 339 2.31 7.56 8.17
N LYS A 340 2.00 7.12 9.40
CA LYS A 340 1.36 7.96 10.42
C LYS A 340 2.22 9.13 10.87
N ASN A 341 3.52 8.90 11.07
CA ASN A 341 4.44 9.97 11.48
C ASN A 341 4.52 11.07 10.42
N ASN A 342 4.56 10.70 9.15
CA ASN A 342 4.62 11.67 8.05
C ASN A 342 3.29 12.42 7.85
N GLU A 343 2.13 11.79 8.07
CA GLU A 343 0.84 12.47 8.05
C GLU A 343 0.78 13.57 9.13
N PHE A 344 1.34 13.30 10.30
CA PHE A 344 1.47 14.29 11.38
C PHE A 344 2.41 15.45 10.98
N VAL A 345 3.56 15.16 10.35
CA VAL A 345 4.51 16.17 9.86
C VAL A 345 3.86 17.06 8.78
N ILE A 346 3.15 16.46 7.82
CA ILE A 346 2.41 17.20 6.77
C ILE A 346 1.36 18.11 7.41
N THR A 347 0.61 17.61 8.37
CA THR A 347 -0.42 18.38 9.06
C THR A 347 0.17 19.54 9.82
N LEU A 348 1.26 19.35 10.58
CA LEU A 348 1.96 20.41 11.30
C LEU A 348 2.51 21.47 10.34
N HIS A 349 3.16 21.05 9.25
CA HIS A 349 3.70 21.98 8.25
C HIS A 349 2.59 22.88 7.69
N ASN A 350 1.47 22.29 7.28
CA ASN A 350 0.35 23.03 6.72
C ASN A 350 -0.30 23.98 7.75
N LEU A 351 -0.38 23.60 9.03
CA LEU A 351 -0.88 24.45 10.10
C LEU A 351 0.03 25.67 10.34
N VAL A 352 1.33 25.47 10.33
CA VAL A 352 2.31 26.56 10.50
C VAL A 352 2.23 27.56 9.34
N PHE A 353 2.12 27.07 8.11
CA PHE A 353 1.98 27.95 6.93
C PHE A 353 0.67 28.74 6.93
N THR A 354 -0.46 28.14 7.32
CA THR A 354 -1.74 28.85 7.38
C THR A 354 -1.76 29.92 8.47
N HIS A 355 -1.04 29.73 9.59
CA HIS A 355 -0.95 30.74 10.63
C HIS A 355 0.03 31.89 10.30
N ASN A 356 1.08 31.65 9.53
CA ASN A 356 1.99 32.71 9.10
C ASN A 356 1.38 33.65 8.06
N PHE A 357 0.34 33.24 7.32
CA PHE A 357 -0.42 34.12 6.42
C PHE A 357 -1.47 34.98 7.11
N SER A 358 -1.84 34.66 8.35
CA SER A 358 -2.87 35.43 9.11
C SER A 358 -2.32 36.57 9.96
N VAL A 359 -1.01 36.79 9.97
CA VAL A 359 -0.39 37.85 10.81
C VAL A 359 -0.20 39.18 10.07
N ASP A 360 -0.45 39.25 8.75
CA ASP A 360 -0.19 40.47 7.96
C ASP A 360 -1.47 41.23 7.52
N LEU A 361 -2.57 41.08 8.24
CA LEU A 361 -3.81 41.85 8.04
C LEU A 361 -4.05 42.93 9.09
N SER A 362 -3.04 43.33 9.87
CA SER A 362 -3.16 44.42 10.88
C SER A 362 -2.47 45.74 10.48
N SER A 363 -2.25 45.97 9.19
CA SER A 363 -1.79 47.26 8.68
C SER A 363 -2.58 47.69 7.45
N CYS A 364 -3.91 47.89 7.68
CA CYS A 364 -4.75 48.79 6.86
C CYS A 364 -5.74 49.50 7.76
#